data_afa11327dbbad2a6db191700eb995488
#
_entry.id   afa11327dbbad2a6db191700eb995488
#
_cell.length_a   1.000
_cell.length_b   1.000
_cell.length_c   1.000
_cell.angle_alpha   90.00
_cell.angle_beta   90.00
_cell.angle_gamma   90.00
#
_symmetry.space_group_name_H-M   'P 1'
#
loop_
_entity.id
_entity.type
_entity.pdbx_description
1 polymer ?
#
loop_
_entity_poly.entity_id
_entity_poly.type
_entity_poly.pdbx_seq_one_letter_code
_entity_poly.pdbx_strand_id
1 'polypeptide(L)'
;VFYLAFLLIPLYWLLTMSFKPMKELAGQLTLYPRSPTLDHYQVIFSDSSWYLGYLNATVYVLMNVVICLVAAIPAAYAFSRYRFFGSRPLFFGLLAFRMMSPAILLIPIVQIFSDLNLIDTYIAVALAHCFFNLPIAIWILEGFISSVPAELDELARIDGYNLATYFRKILLPTIAPGIAVAAFFCFLFSWTEVILSNALTTIDVKPIGPIMSRVSGVFTANVPI
;
A
#
# COMPACT_ATOMS: atom_id res chain seq x y z
N VAL A 1 -27.80 13.00 -5.65
CA VAL A 1 -27.65 12.85 -7.11
C VAL A 1 -26.46 13.67 -7.62
N PHE A 2 -26.35 14.97 -7.33
CA PHE A 2 -25.26 15.84 -7.80
C PHE A 2 -23.87 15.35 -7.36
N TYR A 3 -23.70 14.94 -6.10
CA TYR A 3 -22.44 14.41 -5.56
C TYR A 3 -22.02 13.12 -6.26
N LEU A 4 -22.96 12.20 -6.51
CA LEU A 4 -22.68 10.97 -7.25
C LEU A 4 -22.27 11.25 -8.71
N ALA A 5 -22.94 12.18 -9.38
CA ALA A 5 -22.56 12.58 -10.74
C ALA A 5 -21.12 13.13 -10.76
N PHE A 6 -20.77 14.01 -9.81
CA PHE A 6 -19.42 14.56 -9.69
C PHE A 6 -18.35 13.49 -9.49
N LEU A 7 -18.62 12.45 -8.68
CA LEU A 7 -17.70 11.32 -8.49
C LEU A 7 -17.60 10.39 -9.71
N LEU A 8 -18.70 10.24 -10.47
CA LEU A 8 -18.74 9.33 -11.61
C LEU A 8 -18.10 9.92 -12.87
N ILE A 9 -18.05 11.25 -13.03
CA ILE A 9 -17.44 11.90 -14.20
C ILE A 9 -15.97 11.47 -14.43
N PRO A 10 -15.07 11.53 -13.44
CA PRO A 10 -13.68 11.07 -13.62
C PRO A 10 -13.60 9.58 -13.98
N LEU A 11 -14.43 8.75 -13.36
CA LEU A 11 -14.47 7.31 -13.65
C LEU A 11 -14.96 7.03 -15.07
N TYR A 12 -16.02 7.70 -15.51
CA TYR A 12 -16.50 7.65 -16.89
C TYR A 12 -15.39 8.06 -17.87
N TRP A 13 -14.66 9.15 -17.56
CA TRP A 13 -13.56 9.62 -18.37
C TRP A 13 -12.46 8.58 -18.50
N LEU A 14 -11.99 8.00 -17.39
CA LEU A 14 -10.99 6.94 -17.41
C LEU A 14 -11.44 5.72 -18.23
N LEU A 15 -12.69 5.32 -18.05
CA LEU A 15 -13.27 4.19 -18.77
C LEU A 15 -13.34 4.46 -20.27
N THR A 16 -13.77 5.65 -20.69
CA THR A 16 -13.83 6.01 -22.11
C THR A 16 -12.44 6.13 -22.73
N MET A 17 -11.43 6.64 -21.99
CA MET A 17 -10.04 6.71 -22.44
C MET A 17 -9.45 5.33 -22.68
N SER A 18 -9.80 4.30 -21.89
CA SER A 18 -9.27 2.95 -22.05
C SER A 18 -9.70 2.27 -23.36
N PHE A 19 -10.79 2.71 -23.98
CA PHE A 19 -11.30 2.21 -25.26
C PHE A 19 -10.88 3.05 -26.47
N LYS A 20 -10.19 4.19 -26.29
CA LYS A 20 -9.75 5.03 -27.40
C LYS A 20 -8.45 4.52 -28.02
N PRO A 21 -8.37 4.43 -29.35
CA PRO A 21 -7.11 4.12 -30.01
C PRO A 21 -6.08 5.25 -29.80
N MET A 22 -4.80 4.92 -29.88
CA MET A 22 -3.68 5.85 -29.64
C MET A 22 -3.77 7.12 -30.48
N LYS A 23 -4.22 7.03 -31.71
CA LYS A 23 -4.42 8.18 -32.61
C LYS A 23 -5.48 9.17 -32.09
N GLU A 24 -6.51 8.66 -31.42
CA GLU A 24 -7.57 9.49 -30.85
C GLU A 24 -7.13 10.10 -29.52
N LEU A 25 -6.27 9.42 -28.74
CA LEU A 25 -5.70 9.94 -27.50
C LEU A 25 -4.75 11.13 -27.74
N ALA A 26 -4.00 11.11 -28.86
CA ALA A 26 -3.11 12.20 -29.26
C ALA A 26 -3.82 13.36 -29.99
N GLY A 27 -5.11 13.20 -30.31
CA GLY A 27 -5.91 14.17 -31.05
C GLY A 27 -6.76 15.09 -30.18
N GLN A 28 -7.93 15.50 -30.72
CA GLN A 28 -8.88 16.33 -29.99
C GLN A 28 -9.55 15.58 -28.84
N LEU A 29 -9.76 16.30 -27.74
CA LEU A 29 -10.50 15.77 -26.59
C LEU A 29 -11.96 15.48 -26.98
N THR A 30 -12.36 14.22 -26.94
CA THR A 30 -13.72 13.76 -27.20
C THR A 30 -14.28 13.10 -25.93
N LEU A 31 -15.56 13.31 -25.64
CA LEU A 31 -16.22 12.71 -24.46
C LEU A 31 -16.50 11.22 -24.62
N TYR A 32 -16.50 10.70 -25.84
CA TYR A 32 -16.74 9.29 -26.14
C TYR A 32 -15.76 8.80 -27.20
N PRO A 33 -15.41 7.51 -27.24
CA PRO A 33 -14.55 6.95 -28.29
C PRO A 33 -15.30 6.92 -29.63
N ARG A 34 -14.69 7.46 -30.70
CA ARG A 34 -15.26 7.41 -32.06
C ARG A 34 -15.05 6.05 -32.72
N SER A 35 -13.94 5.40 -32.40
CA SER A 35 -13.59 4.07 -32.86
C SER A 35 -13.10 3.23 -31.69
N PRO A 36 -14.02 2.64 -30.87
CA PRO A 36 -13.63 1.88 -29.70
C PRO A 36 -12.78 0.67 -30.08
N THR A 37 -11.67 0.47 -29.37
CA THR A 37 -10.75 -0.65 -29.57
C THR A 37 -10.44 -1.34 -28.24
N LEU A 38 -10.10 -2.63 -28.31
CA LEU A 38 -9.59 -3.43 -27.20
C LEU A 38 -8.08 -3.70 -27.33
N ASP A 39 -7.39 -3.04 -28.26
CA ASP A 39 -5.98 -3.28 -28.53
C ASP A 39 -5.10 -3.10 -27.30
N HIS A 40 -5.39 -2.09 -26.47
CA HIS A 40 -4.66 -1.87 -25.23
C HIS A 40 -4.78 -3.05 -24.24
N TYR A 41 -5.96 -3.64 -24.13
CA TYR A 41 -6.20 -4.82 -23.30
C TYR A 41 -5.51 -6.05 -23.89
N GLN A 42 -5.55 -6.21 -25.20
CA GLN A 42 -4.85 -7.29 -25.87
C GLN A 42 -3.35 -7.24 -25.63
N VAL A 43 -2.72 -6.06 -25.71
CA VAL A 43 -1.30 -5.87 -25.37
C VAL A 43 -1.00 -6.25 -23.92
N ILE A 44 -1.83 -5.78 -22.97
CA ILE A 44 -1.66 -6.10 -21.53
C ILE A 44 -1.72 -7.61 -21.27
N PHE A 45 -2.63 -8.32 -21.94
CA PHE A 45 -2.81 -9.78 -21.73
C PHE A 45 -1.85 -10.63 -22.57
N SER A 46 -1.28 -10.09 -23.65
CA SER A 46 -0.36 -10.83 -24.54
C SER A 46 1.10 -10.70 -24.13
N ASP A 47 1.48 -9.60 -23.48
CA ASP A 47 2.86 -9.36 -23.04
C ASP A 47 3.05 -9.82 -21.59
N SER A 48 3.94 -10.81 -21.43
CA SER A 48 4.24 -11.41 -20.13
C SER A 48 4.77 -10.39 -19.10
N SER A 49 5.39 -9.30 -19.53
CA SER A 49 5.92 -8.28 -18.63
C SER A 49 4.81 -7.59 -17.84
N TRP A 50 3.63 -7.40 -18.43
CA TRP A 50 2.49 -6.77 -17.78
C TRP A 50 1.88 -7.64 -16.69
N TYR A 51 1.49 -8.88 -17.03
CA TYR A 51 0.84 -9.73 -16.03
C TYR A 51 1.80 -10.17 -14.92
N LEU A 52 3.08 -10.41 -15.24
CA LEU A 52 4.11 -10.65 -14.22
C LEU A 52 4.29 -9.45 -13.31
N GLY A 53 4.26 -8.22 -13.85
CA GLY A 53 4.30 -7.01 -13.06
C GLY A 53 3.15 -6.90 -12.06
N TYR A 54 1.92 -7.30 -12.43
CA TYR A 54 0.78 -7.38 -11.52
C TYR A 54 0.94 -8.46 -10.46
N LEU A 55 1.42 -9.65 -10.84
CA LEU A 55 1.69 -10.73 -9.90
C LEU A 55 2.77 -10.33 -8.88
N ASN A 56 3.88 -9.78 -9.37
CA ASN A 56 4.96 -9.30 -8.52
C ASN A 56 4.46 -8.22 -7.53
N ALA A 57 3.70 -7.24 -8.02
CA ALA A 57 3.09 -6.22 -7.17
C ALA A 57 2.19 -6.85 -6.10
N THR A 58 1.35 -7.79 -6.46
CA THR A 58 0.44 -8.47 -5.54
C THR A 58 1.21 -9.21 -4.44
N VAL A 59 2.27 -9.93 -4.81
CA VAL A 59 3.07 -10.71 -3.85
C VAL A 59 3.69 -9.80 -2.79
N TYR A 60 4.47 -8.77 -3.19
CA TYR A 60 5.13 -7.93 -2.18
C TYR A 60 4.14 -7.06 -1.39
N VAL A 61 3.02 -6.64 -2.00
CA VAL A 61 1.97 -5.89 -1.29
C VAL A 61 1.32 -6.75 -0.22
N LEU A 62 0.96 -7.99 -0.52
CA LEU A 62 0.40 -8.91 0.47
C LEU A 62 1.43 -9.23 1.58
N MET A 63 2.70 -9.44 1.22
CA MET A 63 3.76 -9.59 2.21
C MET A 63 3.87 -8.37 3.11
N ASN A 64 3.87 -7.16 2.54
CA ASN A 64 3.88 -5.90 3.30
C ASN A 64 2.70 -5.82 4.28
N VAL A 65 1.47 -6.10 3.81
CA VAL A 65 0.27 -6.07 4.67
C VAL A 65 0.43 -7.02 5.86
N VAL A 66 0.86 -8.26 5.62
CA VAL A 66 1.03 -9.25 6.69
C VAL A 66 2.10 -8.81 7.68
N ILE A 67 3.28 -8.39 7.20
CA ILE A 67 4.38 -7.94 8.06
C ILE A 67 3.97 -6.73 8.89
N CYS A 68 3.32 -5.73 8.25
CA CYS A 68 2.83 -4.55 8.95
C CYS A 68 1.80 -4.90 10.02
N LEU A 69 0.82 -5.75 9.75
CA LEU A 69 -0.19 -6.11 10.73
C LEU A 69 0.40 -6.90 11.90
N VAL A 70 1.28 -7.87 11.62
CA VAL A 70 1.95 -8.66 12.66
C VAL A 70 2.76 -7.77 13.61
N ALA A 71 3.42 -6.72 13.10
CA ALA A 71 4.17 -5.77 13.91
C ALA A 71 3.27 -4.70 14.54
N ALA A 72 2.27 -4.20 13.82
CA ALA A 72 1.42 -3.09 14.27
C ALA A 72 0.45 -3.50 15.39
N ILE A 73 -0.12 -4.70 15.37
CA ILE A 73 -1.09 -5.15 16.37
C ILE A 73 -0.49 -5.13 17.79
N PRO A 74 0.65 -5.80 18.07
CA PRO A 74 1.25 -5.74 19.40
C PRO A 74 1.75 -4.35 19.77
N ALA A 75 2.26 -3.57 18.81
CA ALA A 75 2.69 -2.19 19.06
C ALA A 75 1.52 -1.29 19.42
N ALA A 76 0.41 -1.35 18.69
CA ALA A 76 -0.81 -0.60 18.96
C ALA A 76 -1.41 -0.97 20.33
N TYR A 77 -1.40 -2.27 20.67
CA TYR A 77 -1.81 -2.73 21.99
C TYR A 77 -0.94 -2.13 23.10
N ALA A 78 0.38 -2.11 22.90
CA ALA A 78 1.29 -1.49 23.87
C ALA A 78 1.02 0.01 24.05
N PHE A 79 0.81 0.76 22.97
CA PHE A 79 0.48 2.18 23.06
C PHE A 79 -0.88 2.44 23.71
N SER A 80 -1.85 1.60 23.47
CA SER A 80 -3.21 1.74 24.02
C SER A 80 -3.28 1.38 25.52
N ARG A 81 -2.58 0.33 25.97
CA ARG A 81 -2.74 -0.25 27.32
C ARG A 81 -1.64 0.16 28.29
N TYR A 82 -0.44 0.47 27.80
CA TYR A 82 0.69 0.76 28.69
C TYR A 82 1.12 2.22 28.61
N ARG A 83 1.26 2.87 29.77
CA ARG A 83 1.86 4.20 29.90
C ARG A 83 3.34 4.03 30.23
N PHE A 84 4.18 4.02 29.22
CA PHE A 84 5.64 4.01 29.38
C PHE A 84 6.24 5.39 29.09
N PHE A 85 7.44 5.63 29.61
CA PHE A 85 8.14 6.90 29.40
C PHE A 85 8.37 7.12 27.89
N GLY A 86 7.94 8.28 27.40
CA GLY A 86 8.09 8.63 25.98
C GLY A 86 7.01 8.05 25.05
N SER A 87 5.98 7.36 25.56
CA SER A 87 4.94 6.76 24.70
C SER A 87 4.26 7.78 23.78
N ARG A 88 3.87 8.94 24.30
CA ARG A 88 3.24 10.01 23.49
C ARG A 88 4.17 10.59 22.42
N PRO A 89 5.38 11.10 22.75
CA PRO A 89 6.27 11.63 21.72
C PRO A 89 6.69 10.56 20.71
N LEU A 90 6.87 9.31 21.11
CA LEU A 90 7.15 8.21 20.18
C LEU A 90 5.99 7.97 19.22
N PHE A 91 4.75 7.92 19.72
CA PHE A 91 3.55 7.74 18.91
C PHE A 91 3.38 8.86 17.88
N PHE A 92 3.50 10.12 18.30
CA PHE A 92 3.44 11.26 17.38
C PHE A 92 4.66 11.32 16.46
N GLY A 93 5.84 10.91 16.93
CA GLY A 93 7.05 10.79 16.12
C GLY A 93 6.88 9.78 14.96
N LEU A 94 6.23 8.65 15.20
CA LEU A 94 5.90 7.70 14.16
C LEU A 94 4.98 8.31 13.10
N LEU A 95 3.96 9.08 13.51
CA LEU A 95 3.09 9.78 12.57
C LEU A 95 3.83 10.87 11.79
N ALA A 96 4.71 11.64 12.44
CA ALA A 96 5.54 12.63 11.77
C ALA A 96 6.48 11.98 10.75
N PHE A 97 7.06 10.82 11.07
CA PHE A 97 7.88 10.04 10.15
C PHE A 97 7.08 9.62 8.89
N ARG A 98 5.82 9.23 9.05
CA ARG A 98 4.93 8.90 7.93
C ARG A 98 4.74 10.05 6.93
N MET A 99 4.86 11.31 7.40
CA MET A 99 4.73 12.50 6.53
C MET A 99 5.98 12.75 5.67
N MET A 100 7.10 12.08 5.94
CA MET A 100 8.31 12.20 5.12
C MET A 100 8.09 11.56 3.75
N SER A 101 8.63 12.20 2.71
CA SER A 101 8.61 11.62 1.36
C SER A 101 9.56 10.41 1.29
N PRO A 102 9.14 9.27 0.71
CA PRO A 102 10.02 8.14 0.46
C PRO A 102 11.30 8.49 -0.30
N ALA A 103 11.27 9.52 -1.15
CA ALA A 103 12.42 9.97 -1.91
C ALA A 103 13.59 10.46 -1.04
N ILE A 104 13.32 10.98 0.17
CA ILE A 104 14.38 11.47 1.08
C ILE A 104 15.21 10.29 1.61
N LEU A 105 14.56 9.17 1.89
CA LEU A 105 15.20 7.97 2.45
C LEU A 105 15.61 6.96 1.39
N LEU A 106 15.45 7.28 0.10
CA LEU A 106 15.71 6.38 -1.00
C LEU A 106 17.14 5.84 -1.00
N ILE A 107 18.13 6.74 -0.94
CA ILE A 107 19.55 6.36 -0.99
C ILE A 107 19.95 5.49 0.20
N PRO A 108 19.70 5.86 1.48
CA PRO A 108 20.07 5.03 2.60
C PRO A 108 19.31 3.68 2.61
N ILE A 109 18.04 3.65 2.18
CA ILE A 109 17.30 2.38 2.08
C ILE A 109 17.94 1.48 1.04
N VAL A 110 18.23 1.97 -0.17
CA VAL A 110 18.87 1.18 -1.23
C VAL A 110 20.24 0.67 -0.77
N GLN A 111 21.05 1.49 -0.08
CA GLN A 111 22.33 1.04 0.46
C GLN A 111 22.18 -0.11 1.45
N ILE A 112 21.30 0.02 2.44
CA ILE A 112 21.06 -1.03 3.44
C ILE A 112 20.64 -2.35 2.76
N PHE A 113 19.70 -2.30 1.82
CA PHE A 113 19.24 -3.51 1.13
C PHE A 113 20.30 -4.08 0.16
N SER A 114 21.16 -3.23 -0.41
CA SER A 114 22.30 -3.66 -1.22
C SER A 114 23.35 -4.40 -0.36
N ASP A 115 23.71 -3.84 0.80
CA ASP A 115 24.68 -4.47 1.71
C ASP A 115 24.16 -5.80 2.27
N LEU A 116 22.85 -5.96 2.40
CA LEU A 116 22.19 -7.20 2.80
C LEU A 116 21.99 -8.19 1.63
N ASN A 117 22.37 -7.85 0.40
CA ASN A 117 22.13 -8.63 -0.82
C ASN A 117 20.65 -8.95 -1.03
N LEU A 118 19.76 -8.02 -0.70
CA LEU A 118 18.31 -8.17 -0.82
C LEU A 118 17.72 -7.40 -2.02
N ILE A 119 18.54 -6.70 -2.81
CA ILE A 119 18.08 -6.01 -4.03
C ILE A 119 17.44 -7.05 -4.96
N ASP A 120 16.36 -6.64 -5.65
CA ASP A 120 15.58 -7.47 -6.56
C ASP A 120 14.88 -8.67 -5.89
N THR A 121 14.44 -8.48 -4.65
CA THR A 121 13.65 -9.47 -3.91
C THR A 121 12.31 -8.90 -3.43
N TYR A 122 11.29 -9.74 -3.34
CA TYR A 122 9.98 -9.36 -2.79
C TYR A 122 10.06 -8.86 -1.36
N ILE A 123 10.93 -9.47 -0.56
CA ILE A 123 11.09 -9.12 0.86
C ILE A 123 11.69 -7.72 1.02
N ALA A 124 12.61 -7.30 0.16
CA ALA A 124 13.19 -5.96 0.20
C ALA A 124 12.12 -4.89 -0.02
N VAL A 125 11.30 -5.06 -1.06
CA VAL A 125 10.20 -4.12 -1.36
C VAL A 125 9.17 -4.11 -0.24
N ALA A 126 8.76 -5.29 0.24
CA ALA A 126 7.79 -5.41 1.33
C ALA A 126 8.27 -4.73 2.62
N LEU A 127 9.54 -4.93 3.01
CA LEU A 127 10.13 -4.31 4.20
C LEU A 127 10.33 -2.79 4.02
N ALA A 128 10.78 -2.34 2.84
CA ALA A 128 10.93 -0.91 2.57
C ALA A 128 9.59 -0.18 2.69
N HIS A 129 8.50 -0.77 2.19
CA HIS A 129 7.15 -0.22 2.36
C HIS A 129 6.68 -0.25 3.82
N CYS A 130 7.13 -1.22 4.63
CA CYS A 130 6.79 -1.26 6.05
C CYS A 130 7.28 -0.03 6.82
N PHE A 131 8.42 0.57 6.46
CA PHE A 131 8.90 1.80 7.12
C PHE A 131 7.85 2.90 7.10
N PHE A 132 7.09 3.02 6.01
CA PHE A 132 6.10 4.07 5.83
C PHE A 132 4.69 3.63 6.21
N ASN A 133 4.37 2.34 6.11
CA ASN A 133 3.02 1.84 6.37
C ASN A 133 2.79 1.46 7.84
N LEU A 134 3.84 1.02 8.55
CA LEU A 134 3.74 0.62 9.94
C LEU A 134 3.17 1.73 10.86
N PRO A 135 3.63 3.01 10.77
CA PRO A 135 3.09 4.08 11.61
C PRO A 135 1.59 4.28 11.48
N ILE A 136 1.06 4.25 10.26
CA ILE A 136 -0.38 4.44 10.04
C ILE A 136 -1.18 3.21 10.49
N ALA A 137 -0.64 2.01 10.31
CA ALA A 137 -1.27 0.79 10.82
C ALA A 137 -1.37 0.80 12.35
N ILE A 138 -0.28 1.20 13.03
CA ILE A 138 -0.27 1.36 14.50
C ILE A 138 -1.31 2.40 14.92
N TRP A 139 -1.37 3.54 14.25
CA TRP A 139 -2.32 4.61 14.58
C TRP A 139 -3.78 4.18 14.45
N ILE A 140 -4.12 3.53 13.34
CA ILE A 140 -5.48 3.01 13.11
C ILE A 140 -5.83 1.97 14.18
N LEU A 141 -4.97 0.98 14.37
CA LEU A 141 -5.22 -0.11 15.32
C LEU A 141 -5.27 0.37 16.77
N GLU A 142 -4.44 1.34 17.15
CA GLU A 142 -4.48 1.95 18.49
C GLU A 142 -5.84 2.57 18.76
N GLY A 143 -6.43 3.31 17.81
CA GLY A 143 -7.76 3.87 17.95
C GLY A 143 -8.86 2.80 18.15
N PHE A 144 -8.78 1.68 17.42
CA PHE A 144 -9.71 0.57 17.61
C PHE A 144 -9.50 -0.15 18.95
N ILE A 145 -8.26 -0.39 19.36
CA ILE A 145 -7.95 -1.06 20.63
C ILE A 145 -8.35 -0.16 21.81
N SER A 146 -8.15 1.15 21.70
CA SER A 146 -8.54 2.11 22.76
C SER A 146 -10.07 2.22 22.94
N SER A 147 -10.85 1.86 21.91
CA SER A 147 -12.31 1.78 22.03
C SER A 147 -12.81 0.52 22.77
N VAL A 148 -11.95 -0.49 22.92
CA VAL A 148 -12.25 -1.71 23.67
C VAL A 148 -12.04 -1.45 25.17
N PRO A 149 -13.01 -1.72 26.05
CA PRO A 149 -12.87 -1.52 27.49
C PRO A 149 -11.68 -2.29 28.07
N ALA A 150 -10.86 -1.62 28.90
CA ALA A 150 -9.67 -2.24 29.50
C ALA A 150 -10.01 -3.36 30.50
N GLU A 151 -11.23 -3.34 31.03
CA GLU A 151 -11.77 -4.35 31.93
C GLU A 151 -11.79 -5.74 31.28
N LEU A 152 -11.90 -5.82 29.96
CA LEU A 152 -11.82 -7.11 29.25
C LEU A 152 -10.43 -7.75 29.36
N ASP A 153 -9.37 -6.95 29.43
CA ASP A 153 -8.01 -7.44 29.64
C ASP A 153 -7.86 -8.03 31.06
N GLU A 154 -8.48 -7.38 32.05
CA GLU A 154 -8.47 -7.82 33.47
C GLU A 154 -9.28 -9.08 33.63
N LEU A 155 -10.51 -9.14 33.11
CA LEU A 155 -11.37 -10.32 33.13
C LEU A 155 -10.68 -11.53 32.48
N ALA A 156 -10.06 -11.35 31.35
CA ALA A 156 -9.32 -12.42 30.66
C ALA A 156 -8.16 -12.97 31.52
N ARG A 157 -7.48 -12.11 32.29
CA ARG A 157 -6.43 -12.54 33.25
C ARG A 157 -7.01 -13.32 34.43
N ILE A 158 -8.15 -12.90 34.95
CA ILE A 158 -8.86 -13.60 36.03
C ILE A 158 -9.28 -14.98 35.54
N ASP A 159 -9.76 -15.10 34.30
CA ASP A 159 -10.13 -16.36 33.66
C ASP A 159 -8.91 -17.25 33.31
N GLY A 160 -7.70 -16.82 33.63
CA GLY A 160 -6.46 -17.56 33.38
C GLY A 160 -5.96 -17.56 31.92
N TYR A 161 -6.47 -16.69 31.08
CA TYR A 161 -5.94 -16.56 29.74
C TYR A 161 -4.53 -15.95 29.75
N ASN A 162 -3.60 -16.61 29.05
CA ASN A 162 -2.33 -15.99 28.74
C ASN A 162 -2.49 -14.95 27.60
N LEU A 163 -1.50 -14.09 27.43
CA LEU A 163 -1.53 -12.99 26.45
C LEU A 163 -1.85 -13.48 25.03
N ALA A 164 -1.24 -14.57 24.58
CA ALA A 164 -1.45 -15.13 23.23
C ALA A 164 -2.89 -15.63 23.03
N THR A 165 -3.46 -16.26 24.05
CA THR A 165 -4.86 -16.74 24.04
C THR A 165 -5.83 -15.57 24.06
N TYR A 166 -5.56 -14.54 24.86
CA TYR A 166 -6.34 -13.30 24.89
C TYR A 166 -6.34 -12.62 23.51
N PHE A 167 -5.16 -12.43 22.90
CA PHE A 167 -5.05 -11.84 21.55
C PHE A 167 -5.90 -12.63 20.56
N ARG A 168 -5.72 -13.95 20.49
CA ARG A 168 -6.37 -14.78 19.46
C ARG A 168 -7.88 -14.92 19.68
N LYS A 169 -8.35 -15.05 20.92
CA LYS A 169 -9.76 -15.38 21.22
C LYS A 169 -10.64 -14.16 21.48
N ILE A 170 -10.06 -13.07 21.98
CA ILE A 170 -10.82 -11.90 22.41
C ILE A 170 -10.43 -10.68 21.60
N LEU A 171 -9.17 -10.25 21.64
CA LEU A 171 -8.75 -8.98 21.07
C LEU A 171 -8.91 -8.97 19.53
N LEU A 172 -8.28 -9.91 18.82
CA LEU A 172 -8.30 -9.93 17.34
C LEU A 172 -9.72 -10.00 16.75
N PRO A 173 -10.65 -10.86 17.25
CA PRO A 173 -12.03 -10.85 16.78
C PRO A 173 -12.75 -9.53 17.07
N THR A 174 -12.49 -8.91 18.23
CA THR A 174 -13.14 -7.66 18.62
C THR A 174 -12.68 -6.48 17.73
N ILE A 175 -11.39 -6.41 17.42
CA ILE A 175 -10.83 -5.33 16.57
C ILE A 175 -10.77 -5.70 15.08
N ALA A 176 -11.41 -6.80 14.66
CA ALA A 176 -11.38 -7.26 13.26
C ALA A 176 -11.72 -6.17 12.24
N PRO A 177 -12.72 -5.28 12.47
CA PRO A 177 -12.98 -4.16 11.56
C PRO A 177 -11.77 -3.21 11.45
N GLY A 178 -11.09 -2.95 12.57
CA GLY A 178 -9.87 -2.12 12.58
C GLY A 178 -8.72 -2.76 11.83
N ILE A 179 -8.55 -4.09 11.95
CA ILE A 179 -7.56 -4.85 11.19
C ILE A 179 -7.85 -4.75 9.70
N ALA A 180 -9.11 -4.87 9.27
CA ALA A 180 -9.50 -4.74 7.88
C ALA A 180 -9.19 -3.34 7.32
N VAL A 181 -9.46 -2.28 8.10
CA VAL A 181 -9.14 -0.90 7.70
C VAL A 181 -7.62 -0.70 7.60
N ALA A 182 -6.85 -1.14 8.59
CA ALA A 182 -5.39 -1.04 8.56
C ALA A 182 -4.79 -1.84 7.39
N ALA A 183 -5.28 -3.06 7.14
CA ALA A 183 -4.88 -3.88 6.00
C ALA A 183 -5.15 -3.17 4.66
N PHE A 184 -6.34 -2.58 4.51
CA PHE A 184 -6.71 -1.84 3.31
C PHE A 184 -5.79 -0.65 3.05
N PHE A 185 -5.47 0.14 4.06
CA PHE A 185 -4.55 1.27 3.90
C PHE A 185 -3.11 0.81 3.61
N CYS A 186 -2.62 -0.23 4.28
CA CYS A 186 -1.31 -0.81 3.96
C CYS A 186 -1.26 -1.33 2.52
N PHE A 187 -2.32 -2.00 2.05
CA PHE A 187 -2.46 -2.45 0.68
C PHE A 187 -2.44 -1.26 -0.28
N LEU A 188 -3.32 -0.27 -0.08
CA LEU A 188 -3.46 0.89 -0.95
C LEU A 188 -2.15 1.67 -1.10
N PHE A 189 -1.48 1.98 0.01
CA PHE A 189 -0.24 2.73 -0.03
C PHE A 189 0.92 1.92 -0.63
N SER A 190 0.99 0.62 -0.35
CA SER A 190 2.01 -0.23 -0.94
C SER A 190 1.79 -0.44 -2.44
N TRP A 191 0.53 -0.53 -2.88
CA TRP A 191 0.18 -0.67 -4.30
C TRP A 191 0.53 0.56 -5.13
N THR A 192 0.32 1.75 -4.57
CA THR A 192 0.52 3.04 -5.26
C THR A 192 1.96 3.56 -5.16
N GLU A 193 2.81 2.95 -4.31
CA GLU A 193 4.19 3.37 -4.13
C GLU A 193 5.06 2.87 -5.30
N VAL A 194 5.68 3.79 -6.03
CA VAL A 194 6.48 3.50 -7.23
C VAL A 194 7.97 3.80 -7.02
N ILE A 195 8.31 4.75 -6.15
CA ILE A 195 9.69 5.25 -6.03
C ILE A 195 10.61 4.18 -5.45
N LEU A 196 10.25 3.62 -4.28
CA LEU A 196 11.03 2.56 -3.62
C LEU A 196 11.02 1.27 -4.42
N SER A 197 9.84 0.88 -4.92
CA SER A 197 9.71 -0.32 -5.72
C SER A 197 10.54 -0.26 -7.01
N ASN A 198 10.61 0.91 -7.68
CA ASN A 198 11.47 1.06 -8.86
C ASN A 198 12.96 1.02 -8.52
N ALA A 199 13.36 1.51 -7.36
CA ALA A 199 14.76 1.58 -6.95
C ALA A 199 15.29 0.23 -6.41
N LEU A 200 14.42 -0.58 -5.80
CA LEU A 200 14.78 -1.86 -5.19
C LEU A 200 14.62 -3.06 -6.13
N THR A 201 14.00 -2.87 -7.32
CA THR A 201 13.76 -3.96 -8.28
C THR A 201 14.40 -3.66 -9.63
N THR A 202 14.97 -4.70 -10.25
CA THR A 202 15.63 -4.60 -11.56
C THR A 202 14.91 -5.39 -12.63
N ILE A 203 15.00 -6.72 -12.64
CA ILE A 203 14.49 -7.58 -13.70
C ILE A 203 13.46 -8.58 -13.16
N ASP A 204 13.84 -9.35 -12.13
CA ASP A 204 13.10 -10.54 -11.72
C ASP A 204 11.80 -10.23 -10.96
N VAL A 205 11.81 -9.17 -10.13
CA VAL A 205 10.70 -8.84 -9.22
C VAL A 205 10.04 -7.51 -9.58
N LYS A 206 10.21 -7.04 -10.81
CA LYS A 206 9.74 -5.72 -11.23
C LYS A 206 8.22 -5.61 -11.19
N PRO A 207 7.66 -4.68 -10.38
CA PRO A 207 6.22 -4.51 -10.27
C PRO A 207 5.63 -3.65 -11.41
N ILE A 208 4.32 -3.64 -11.50
CA ILE A 208 3.58 -2.95 -12.56
C ILE A 208 3.77 -1.43 -12.55
N GLY A 209 3.90 -0.79 -11.39
CA GLY A 209 4.07 0.66 -11.26
C GLY A 209 5.27 1.19 -12.04
N PRO A 210 6.49 0.69 -11.82
CA PRO A 210 7.67 1.00 -12.62
C PRO A 210 7.53 0.68 -14.12
N ILE A 211 6.82 -0.38 -14.50
CA ILE A 211 6.56 -0.70 -15.91
C ILE A 211 5.68 0.38 -16.53
N MET A 212 4.60 0.76 -15.88
CA MET A 212 3.70 1.83 -16.34
C MET A 212 4.40 3.18 -16.45
N SER A 213 5.28 3.55 -15.53
CA SER A 213 6.00 4.81 -15.56
C SER A 213 6.97 4.91 -16.74
N ARG A 214 7.60 3.80 -17.14
CA ARG A 214 8.47 3.75 -18.34
C ARG A 214 7.67 3.95 -19.63
N VAL A 215 6.52 3.28 -19.73
CA VAL A 215 5.64 3.42 -20.91
C VAL A 215 5.14 4.86 -21.03
N SER A 216 4.71 5.48 -19.94
CA SER A 216 4.31 6.89 -19.94
C SER A 216 5.43 7.84 -20.40
N GLY A 217 6.68 7.58 -19.97
CA GLY A 217 7.85 8.35 -20.40
C GLY A 217 8.14 8.25 -21.89
N VAL A 218 7.95 7.08 -22.50
CA VAL A 218 8.12 6.87 -23.95
C VAL A 218 7.05 7.62 -24.74
N PHE A 219 5.81 7.67 -24.24
CA PHE A 219 4.74 8.43 -24.90
C PHE A 219 4.96 9.93 -24.86
N THR A 220 5.45 10.49 -23.75
CA THR A 220 5.76 11.92 -23.66
C THR A 220 6.97 12.32 -24.50
N ALA A 221 7.95 11.44 -24.69
CA ALA A 221 9.13 11.70 -25.51
C ALA A 221 8.85 11.66 -27.03
N ASN A 222 7.78 10.99 -27.46
CA ASN A 222 7.43 10.83 -28.88
C ASN A 222 6.31 11.78 -29.35
N VAL A 223 5.87 12.73 -28.53
CA VAL A 223 4.97 13.80 -28.99
C VAL A 223 5.82 14.90 -29.62
N PRO A 224 5.79 15.09 -30.97
CA PRO A 224 6.47 16.22 -31.59
C PRO A 224 5.81 17.51 -31.09
N ILE A 225 6.64 18.43 -30.59
CA ILE A 225 6.27 19.79 -30.20
C ILE A 225 5.86 20.58 -31.43
#